data_5290632efcfbbc6511b32dd27712c514
#
_entry.id   5290632efcfbbc6511b32dd27712c514
#
_cell.length_a   1.000
_cell.length_b   1.000
_cell.length_c   1.000
_cell.angle_alpha   90.00
_cell.angle_beta   90.00
_cell.angle_gamma   90.00
#
_symmetry.space_group_name_H-M   'P 1'
#
loop_
_entity.id
_entity.type
_entity.pdbx_description
1 polymer ?
#
loop_
_entity_poly.entity_id
_entity_poly.type
_entity_poly.pdbx_seq_one_letter_code
_entity_poly.pdbx_strand_id
1 'polypeptide(L)'
;MVNDAERIWGEGVETIYFAGGCFWGMERLFESVNGVLDVESGYANGRADVVPDYESVCSGDTGYREAVKVVYDSRIVSLPDLLKAFFYVIDPTVEKRQGNDVGDQYQTGIYYADESSGETVRNYAAEERQKHDRFAVEIEPLHNFYRAEDYHQDYLRRNPGGYCHISPAVFADINHIIGRDAPVYTKPSDEELRDRLSDVQFAVTQHGATERAFTGKYWNSAEKGIYVDVVTGEPLFSSTDKYPSSCGWPSFTSPLKSDAVLYRDDKSYGMDRVEVKSRYGGSHLGHVFYNDPESPNGVRYCINSASLEFIPYAELDSRGYGEWKKVLDLEKEK
;
A
#
# COMPACT_ATOMS: atom_id res chain seq x y z
N MET A 1 6.58 25.20 -5.24
CA MET A 1 5.39 25.11 -4.37
C MET A 1 5.38 23.67 -3.86
N VAL A 2 5.30 23.47 -2.56
CA VAL A 2 5.20 22.13 -1.95
C VAL A 2 3.83 21.58 -2.35
N ASN A 3 3.76 20.37 -2.92
CA ASN A 3 2.51 19.76 -3.33
C ASN A 3 1.69 19.29 -2.10
N ASP A 4 0.40 19.02 -2.26
CA ASP A 4 -0.45 18.65 -1.11
C ASP A 4 -0.05 17.29 -0.51
N ALA A 5 0.49 16.37 -1.30
CA ALA A 5 1.02 15.11 -0.80
C ALA A 5 2.28 15.31 0.06
N GLU A 6 3.22 16.17 -0.35
CA GLU A 6 4.39 16.52 0.49
C GLU A 6 3.98 17.16 1.82
N ARG A 7 2.89 17.94 1.86
CA ARG A 7 2.39 18.56 3.10
C ARG A 7 1.85 17.53 4.10
N ILE A 8 1.29 16.43 3.61
CA ILE A 8 0.67 15.39 4.44
C ILE A 8 1.67 14.28 4.77
N TRP A 9 2.48 13.88 3.78
CA TRP A 9 3.29 12.67 3.82
C TRP A 9 4.80 12.93 3.91
N GLY A 10 5.26 14.18 3.70
CA GLY A 10 6.67 14.58 3.76
C GLY A 10 7.34 14.70 2.39
N GLU A 11 8.60 15.13 2.40
CA GLU A 11 9.41 15.35 1.20
C GLU A 11 9.61 14.07 0.37
N GLY A 12 9.55 14.20 -0.95
CA GLY A 12 9.70 13.08 -1.89
C GLY A 12 8.44 12.27 -2.10
N VAL A 13 7.29 12.71 -1.55
CA VAL A 13 5.99 12.09 -1.82
C VAL A 13 5.29 12.85 -2.93
N GLU A 14 4.87 12.11 -3.94
CA GLU A 14 4.26 12.62 -5.16
C GLU A 14 2.87 12.00 -5.39
N THR A 15 2.11 12.59 -6.30
CA THR A 15 0.77 12.13 -6.65
C THR A 15 0.58 12.10 -8.15
N ILE A 16 -0.03 11.02 -8.65
CA ILE A 16 -0.41 10.83 -10.04
C ILE A 16 -1.81 10.18 -10.11
N TYR A 17 -2.52 10.35 -11.23
CA TYR A 17 -3.88 9.84 -11.40
C TYR A 17 -3.94 8.93 -12.62
N PHE A 18 -4.53 7.74 -12.47
CA PHE A 18 -4.66 6.75 -13.53
C PHE A 18 -6.12 6.33 -13.74
N ALA A 19 -6.60 6.49 -14.96
CA ALA A 19 -7.84 5.91 -15.44
C ALA A 19 -7.50 4.68 -16.30
N GLY A 20 -7.88 3.50 -15.86
CA GLY A 20 -7.49 2.24 -16.53
C GLY A 20 -8.63 1.24 -16.64
N GLY A 21 -9.86 1.70 -16.92
CA GLY A 21 -11.07 0.92 -16.83
C GLY A 21 -11.65 0.97 -15.42
N CYS A 22 -12.23 -0.13 -14.94
CA CYS A 22 -12.82 -0.18 -13.60
C CYS A 22 -11.79 0.17 -12.50
N PHE A 23 -12.08 1.18 -11.70
CA PHE A 23 -11.16 1.68 -10.66
C PHE A 23 -10.88 0.67 -9.52
N TRP A 24 -11.75 -0.32 -9.27
CA TRP A 24 -11.48 -1.36 -8.27
C TRP A 24 -10.22 -2.17 -8.59
N GLY A 25 -10.04 -2.52 -9.89
CA GLY A 25 -8.85 -3.21 -10.36
C GLY A 25 -7.61 -2.35 -10.31
N MET A 26 -7.74 -1.07 -10.66
CA MET A 26 -6.64 -0.11 -10.63
C MET A 26 -6.20 0.23 -9.20
N GLU A 27 -7.14 0.42 -8.27
CA GLU A 27 -6.87 0.58 -6.84
C GLU A 27 -6.07 -0.60 -6.31
N ARG A 28 -6.56 -1.82 -6.53
CA ARG A 28 -5.87 -3.03 -6.08
C ARG A 28 -4.49 -3.21 -6.72
N LEU A 29 -4.32 -2.84 -8.00
CA LEU A 29 -3.04 -2.88 -8.68
C LEU A 29 -2.00 -2.00 -7.99
N PHE A 30 -2.31 -0.72 -7.84
CA PHE A 30 -1.35 0.24 -7.30
C PHE A 30 -1.10 0.04 -5.80
N GLU A 31 -2.09 -0.38 -5.02
CA GLU A 31 -1.88 -0.82 -3.64
C GLU A 31 -0.87 -1.96 -3.51
N SER A 32 -0.72 -2.78 -4.56
CA SER A 32 0.24 -3.90 -4.58
C SER A 32 1.66 -3.47 -4.95
N VAL A 33 1.86 -2.22 -5.40
CA VAL A 33 3.18 -1.71 -5.79
C VAL A 33 3.96 -1.21 -4.57
N ASN A 34 5.17 -1.71 -4.39
CA ASN A 34 6.07 -1.27 -3.35
C ASN A 34 6.43 0.21 -3.53
N GLY A 35 6.26 1.02 -2.48
CA GLY A 35 6.50 2.47 -2.52
C GLY A 35 5.24 3.30 -2.77
N VAL A 36 4.12 2.69 -3.11
CA VAL A 36 2.81 3.35 -3.07
C VAL A 36 2.35 3.42 -1.62
N LEU A 37 1.94 4.62 -1.19
CA LEU A 37 1.57 4.94 0.18
C LEU A 37 0.05 4.94 0.38
N ASP A 38 -0.68 5.40 -0.63
CA ASP A 38 -2.14 5.51 -0.59
C ASP A 38 -2.72 5.44 -2.00
N VAL A 39 -3.90 4.85 -2.15
CA VAL A 39 -4.66 4.81 -3.38
C VAL A 39 -6.12 5.12 -3.08
N GLU A 40 -6.71 6.04 -3.84
CA GLU A 40 -8.08 6.49 -3.64
C GLU A 40 -8.85 6.38 -4.96
N SER A 41 -9.91 5.58 -4.97
CA SER A 41 -10.83 5.48 -6.11
C SER A 41 -11.67 6.74 -6.26
N GLY A 42 -11.84 7.24 -7.49
CA GLY A 42 -12.56 8.47 -7.75
C GLY A 42 -12.91 8.71 -9.22
N TYR A 43 -13.33 9.93 -9.50
CA TYR A 43 -13.76 10.40 -10.81
C TYR A 43 -12.90 11.59 -11.23
N ALA A 44 -12.26 11.49 -12.40
CA ALA A 44 -11.31 12.49 -12.89
C ALA A 44 -11.75 13.14 -14.20
N ASN A 45 -11.32 14.38 -14.41
CA ASN A 45 -11.33 15.14 -15.65
C ASN A 45 -12.70 15.23 -16.36
N GLY A 46 -13.78 15.30 -15.60
CA GLY A 46 -15.10 15.53 -16.13
C GLY A 46 -15.51 17.00 -16.18
N ARG A 47 -16.75 17.23 -16.47
CA ARG A 47 -17.35 18.57 -16.61
C ARG A 47 -17.30 19.33 -15.29
N ALA A 48 -16.74 20.54 -15.32
CA ALA A 48 -16.57 21.38 -14.12
C ALA A 48 -17.89 21.87 -13.49
N ASP A 49 -19.01 21.82 -14.23
CA ASP A 49 -20.34 22.23 -13.78
C ASP A 49 -21.13 21.06 -13.12
N VAL A 50 -20.52 19.87 -13.00
CA VAL A 50 -21.14 18.66 -12.45
C VAL A 50 -20.31 18.15 -11.28
N VAL A 51 -20.94 17.93 -10.14
CA VAL A 51 -20.37 17.14 -9.04
C VAL A 51 -20.76 15.69 -9.29
N PRO A 52 -19.80 14.79 -9.56
CA PRO A 52 -20.11 13.42 -9.93
C PRO A 52 -20.56 12.58 -8.73
N ASP A 53 -21.43 11.63 -9.02
CA ASP A 53 -21.68 10.43 -8.24
C ASP A 53 -21.67 9.21 -9.18
N TYR A 54 -21.68 8.01 -8.64
CA TYR A 54 -21.57 6.79 -9.45
C TYR A 54 -22.66 6.68 -10.51
N GLU A 55 -23.91 6.99 -10.17
CA GLU A 55 -25.06 6.92 -11.10
C GLU A 55 -24.89 7.88 -12.27
N SER A 56 -24.54 9.13 -11.98
CA SER A 56 -24.34 10.16 -13.01
C SER A 56 -23.14 9.85 -13.92
N VAL A 57 -22.06 9.33 -13.38
CA VAL A 57 -20.87 8.92 -14.16
C VAL A 57 -21.21 7.75 -15.08
N CYS A 58 -21.92 6.74 -14.59
CA CYS A 58 -22.37 5.60 -15.39
C CYS A 58 -23.36 6.00 -16.52
N SER A 59 -24.06 7.12 -16.41
CA SER A 59 -24.94 7.62 -17.49
C SER A 59 -24.18 8.06 -18.76
N GLY A 60 -22.87 8.36 -18.62
CA GLY A 60 -21.97 8.77 -19.71
C GLY A 60 -22.01 10.26 -20.06
N ASP A 61 -22.89 11.06 -19.44
CA ASP A 61 -23.10 12.49 -19.80
C ASP A 61 -22.16 13.44 -19.04
N THR A 62 -21.45 12.96 -18.00
CA THR A 62 -20.63 13.80 -17.12
C THR A 62 -19.23 14.07 -17.65
N GLY A 63 -18.74 13.20 -18.55
CA GLY A 63 -17.37 13.23 -19.06
C GLY A 63 -16.31 12.77 -18.06
N TYR A 64 -16.68 12.35 -16.85
CA TYR A 64 -15.74 11.81 -15.86
C TYR A 64 -15.26 10.42 -16.24
N ARG A 65 -13.99 10.15 -15.87
CA ARG A 65 -13.36 8.82 -15.96
C ARG A 65 -13.30 8.21 -14.56
N GLU A 66 -13.59 6.91 -14.45
CA GLU A 66 -13.18 6.15 -13.27
C GLU A 66 -11.66 6.15 -13.19
N ALA A 67 -11.13 6.69 -12.12
CA ALA A 67 -9.71 6.87 -11.93
C ALA A 67 -9.30 6.59 -10.49
N VAL A 68 -8.01 6.33 -10.31
CA VAL A 68 -7.40 6.24 -8.99
C VAL A 68 -6.37 7.35 -8.81
N LYS A 69 -6.40 7.99 -7.64
CA LYS A 69 -5.35 8.87 -7.15
C LYS A 69 -4.31 8.00 -6.47
N VAL A 70 -3.08 8.04 -6.95
CA VAL A 70 -1.96 7.26 -6.40
C VAL A 70 -0.97 8.20 -5.73
N VAL A 71 -0.78 8.04 -4.42
CA VAL A 71 0.23 8.74 -3.63
C VAL A 71 1.40 7.78 -3.41
N TYR A 72 2.61 8.20 -3.77
CA TYR A 72 3.77 7.32 -3.74
C TYR A 72 5.04 8.05 -3.28
N ASP A 73 5.96 7.30 -2.67
CA ASP A 73 7.29 7.80 -2.32
C ASP A 73 8.23 7.62 -3.53
N SER A 74 8.54 8.72 -4.22
CA SER A 74 9.39 8.72 -5.43
C SER A 74 10.83 8.24 -5.19
N ARG A 75 11.23 8.13 -3.93
CA ARG A 75 12.52 7.55 -3.53
C ARG A 75 12.48 6.02 -3.50
N ILE A 76 11.28 5.42 -3.38
CA ILE A 76 11.06 3.97 -3.33
C ILE A 76 10.60 3.45 -4.69
N VAL A 77 9.62 4.10 -5.32
CA VAL A 77 9.11 3.74 -6.65
C VAL A 77 9.06 4.98 -7.53
N SER A 78 9.58 4.88 -8.74
CA SER A 78 9.60 6.01 -9.68
C SER A 78 8.28 6.10 -10.46
N LEU A 79 7.95 7.32 -10.97
CA LEU A 79 6.81 7.48 -11.88
C LEU A 79 6.90 6.57 -13.12
N PRO A 80 8.06 6.38 -13.77
CA PRO A 80 8.20 5.38 -14.84
C PRO A 80 7.84 3.95 -14.45
N ASP A 81 8.11 3.53 -13.21
CA ASP A 81 7.71 2.19 -12.72
C ASP A 81 6.17 2.09 -12.63
N LEU A 82 5.50 3.14 -12.12
CA LEU A 82 4.04 3.20 -12.07
C LEU A 82 3.42 3.22 -13.48
N LEU A 83 4.03 3.95 -14.41
CA LEU A 83 3.61 3.95 -15.81
C LEU A 83 3.76 2.56 -16.44
N LYS A 84 4.84 1.85 -16.15
CA LYS A 84 5.04 0.47 -16.59
C LYS A 84 3.95 -0.46 -16.04
N ALA A 85 3.60 -0.35 -14.76
CA ALA A 85 2.51 -1.10 -14.16
C ALA A 85 1.17 -0.81 -14.85
N PHE A 86 0.88 0.46 -15.11
CA PHE A 86 -0.34 0.90 -15.79
C PHE A 86 -0.45 0.30 -17.20
N PHE A 87 0.57 0.50 -18.05
CA PHE A 87 0.56 0.00 -19.44
C PHE A 87 0.60 -1.52 -19.53
N TYR A 88 1.05 -2.21 -18.49
CA TYR A 88 1.03 -3.68 -18.45
C TYR A 88 -0.39 -4.24 -18.34
N VAL A 89 -1.33 -3.54 -17.73
CA VAL A 89 -2.68 -4.06 -17.43
C VAL A 89 -3.77 -3.53 -18.34
N ILE A 90 -3.50 -2.46 -19.10
CA ILE A 90 -4.48 -1.88 -20.02
C ILE A 90 -4.22 -2.30 -21.46
N ASP A 91 -5.25 -2.20 -22.31
CA ASP A 91 -5.10 -2.15 -23.75
C ASP A 91 -5.11 -0.67 -24.18
N PRO A 92 -3.94 -0.11 -24.60
CA PRO A 92 -3.83 1.30 -24.95
C PRO A 92 -4.44 1.64 -26.31
N THR A 93 -4.97 0.67 -27.03
CA THR A 93 -5.49 0.83 -28.41
C THR A 93 -7.00 1.03 -28.47
N VAL A 94 -7.71 0.72 -27.38
CA VAL A 94 -9.17 0.77 -27.33
C VAL A 94 -9.69 2.06 -26.70
N GLU A 95 -10.80 2.56 -27.23
CA GLU A 95 -11.49 3.73 -26.69
C GLU A 95 -12.67 3.29 -25.83
N LYS A 96 -12.88 4.00 -24.70
CA LYS A 96 -14.06 3.86 -23.83
C LYS A 96 -14.35 2.44 -23.41
N ARG A 97 -13.29 1.65 -23.24
CA ARG A 97 -13.39 0.23 -22.90
C ARG A 97 -12.11 -0.30 -22.30
N GLN A 98 -12.24 -1.21 -21.29
CA GLN A 98 -11.17 -2.13 -20.87
C GLN A 98 -11.78 -3.50 -20.54
N GLY A 99 -11.32 -4.54 -21.23
CA GLY A 99 -11.89 -5.88 -21.07
C GLY A 99 -13.39 -5.90 -21.43
N ASN A 100 -14.22 -6.28 -20.45
CA ASN A 100 -15.68 -6.31 -20.59
C ASN A 100 -16.37 -4.99 -20.19
N ASP A 101 -15.63 -4.07 -19.56
CA ASP A 101 -16.15 -2.78 -19.12
C ASP A 101 -16.23 -1.81 -20.32
N VAL A 102 -17.41 -1.37 -20.67
CA VAL A 102 -17.71 -0.51 -21.82
C VAL A 102 -18.49 0.71 -21.36
N GLY A 103 -17.98 1.89 -21.69
CA GLY A 103 -18.60 3.18 -21.35
C GLY A 103 -17.57 4.29 -21.31
N ASP A 104 -18.05 5.54 -21.36
CA ASP A 104 -17.19 6.73 -21.33
C ASP A 104 -16.31 6.79 -20.07
N GLN A 105 -16.83 6.34 -18.94
CA GLN A 105 -16.11 6.28 -17.68
C GLN A 105 -14.89 5.34 -17.70
N TYR A 106 -14.85 4.38 -18.61
CA TYR A 106 -13.74 3.40 -18.73
C TYR A 106 -12.71 3.80 -19.79
N GLN A 107 -12.74 5.05 -20.27
CA GLN A 107 -11.67 5.59 -21.10
C GLN A 107 -10.37 5.62 -20.31
N THR A 108 -9.28 5.15 -20.93
CA THR A 108 -7.95 5.13 -20.31
C THR A 108 -7.31 6.51 -20.36
N GLY A 109 -6.63 6.88 -19.27
CA GLY A 109 -5.95 8.17 -19.17
C GLY A 109 -4.94 8.23 -18.03
N ILE A 110 -4.01 9.17 -18.14
CA ILE A 110 -3.03 9.52 -17.12
C ILE A 110 -3.13 11.03 -16.92
N TYR A 111 -3.43 11.44 -15.68
CA TYR A 111 -3.62 12.86 -15.37
C TYR A 111 -2.60 13.31 -14.33
N TYR A 112 -1.91 14.42 -14.62
CA TYR A 112 -0.81 14.94 -13.80
C TYR A 112 -1.15 16.30 -13.21
N ALA A 113 -0.70 16.54 -11.98
CA ALA A 113 -0.99 17.79 -11.25
C ALA A 113 0.13 18.84 -11.40
N ASP A 114 1.31 18.44 -11.87
CA ASP A 114 2.47 19.31 -12.06
C ASP A 114 3.20 19.02 -13.37
N GLU A 115 3.96 20.01 -13.87
CA GLU A 115 4.61 19.93 -15.18
C GLU A 115 5.78 18.93 -15.23
N SER A 116 6.47 18.67 -14.11
CA SER A 116 7.57 17.71 -14.06
C SER A 116 7.05 16.29 -14.28
N SER A 117 5.96 15.93 -13.57
CA SER A 117 5.24 14.67 -13.77
C SER A 117 4.68 14.60 -15.20
N GLY A 118 4.13 15.72 -15.70
CA GLY A 118 3.60 15.82 -17.05
C GLY A 118 4.65 15.56 -18.14
N GLU A 119 5.85 16.07 -17.99
CA GLU A 119 6.96 15.81 -18.93
C GLU A 119 7.34 14.33 -18.93
N THR A 120 7.47 13.71 -17.75
CA THR A 120 7.77 12.29 -17.60
C THR A 120 6.69 11.41 -18.25
N VAL A 121 5.41 11.71 -18.00
CA VAL A 121 4.27 10.97 -18.56
C VAL A 121 4.25 11.09 -20.08
N ARG A 122 4.40 12.31 -20.63
CA ARG A 122 4.39 12.52 -22.09
C ARG A 122 5.54 11.80 -22.79
N ASN A 123 6.74 11.81 -22.20
CA ASN A 123 7.89 11.11 -22.76
C ASN A 123 7.66 9.59 -22.76
N TYR A 124 7.21 9.03 -21.66
CA TYR A 124 6.90 7.59 -21.55
C TYR A 124 5.78 7.18 -22.53
N ALA A 125 4.69 7.95 -22.57
CA ALA A 125 3.58 7.70 -23.48
C ALA A 125 3.98 7.83 -24.97
N ALA A 126 4.93 8.70 -25.31
CA ALA A 126 5.45 8.81 -26.66
C ALA A 126 6.23 7.55 -27.11
N GLU A 127 7.00 6.96 -26.19
CA GLU A 127 7.68 5.68 -26.45
C GLU A 127 6.67 4.52 -26.55
N GLU A 128 5.66 4.49 -25.67
CA GLU A 128 4.63 3.46 -25.66
C GLU A 128 3.80 3.51 -26.94
N ARG A 129 3.44 4.72 -27.41
CA ARG A 129 2.70 4.93 -28.65
C ARG A 129 3.39 4.32 -29.88
N GLN A 130 4.72 4.29 -29.90
CA GLN A 130 5.47 3.71 -31.04
C GLN A 130 5.31 2.18 -31.16
N LYS A 131 4.83 1.52 -30.11
CA LYS A 131 4.62 0.07 -30.10
C LYS A 131 3.27 -0.35 -30.67
N HIS A 132 2.39 0.61 -30.96
CA HIS A 132 1.00 0.36 -31.34
C HIS A 132 0.60 1.17 -32.58
N ASP A 133 -0.19 0.56 -33.48
CA ASP A 133 -0.75 1.25 -34.66
C ASP A 133 -1.79 2.31 -34.27
N ARG A 134 -2.41 2.15 -33.11
CA ARG A 134 -3.38 3.08 -32.53
C ARG A 134 -3.05 3.29 -31.06
N PHE A 135 -3.26 4.50 -30.57
CA PHE A 135 -3.05 4.86 -29.18
C PHE A 135 -4.19 5.77 -28.70
N ALA A 136 -4.97 5.27 -27.75
CA ALA A 136 -6.21 5.91 -27.28
C ALA A 136 -6.13 6.46 -25.85
N VAL A 137 -4.96 6.34 -25.19
CA VAL A 137 -4.79 6.82 -23.82
C VAL A 137 -4.75 8.34 -23.77
N GLU A 138 -5.60 8.95 -22.94
CA GLU A 138 -5.59 10.38 -22.65
C GLU A 138 -4.35 10.75 -21.81
N ILE A 139 -3.63 11.80 -22.19
CA ILE A 139 -2.46 12.32 -21.45
C ILE A 139 -2.69 13.80 -21.25
N GLU A 140 -3.17 14.18 -20.07
CA GLU A 140 -3.68 15.53 -19.81
C GLU A 140 -3.32 16.03 -18.41
N PRO A 141 -3.28 17.35 -18.20
CA PRO A 141 -3.31 17.90 -16.85
C PRO A 141 -4.54 17.45 -16.09
N LEU A 142 -4.41 17.28 -14.79
CA LEU A 142 -5.57 17.09 -13.93
C LEU A 142 -6.36 18.40 -13.82
N HIS A 143 -7.65 18.35 -14.17
CA HIS A 143 -8.55 19.49 -14.03
C HIS A 143 -9.38 19.41 -12.74
N ASN A 144 -9.85 18.23 -12.42
CA ASN A 144 -10.62 17.95 -11.20
C ASN A 144 -10.53 16.45 -10.86
N PHE A 145 -10.68 16.16 -9.57
CA PHE A 145 -10.82 14.80 -9.04
C PHE A 145 -11.80 14.83 -7.88
N TYR A 146 -12.73 13.91 -7.88
CA TYR A 146 -13.69 13.71 -6.80
C TYR A 146 -13.57 12.28 -6.31
N ARG A 147 -13.37 12.13 -5.01
CA ARG A 147 -13.31 10.81 -4.37
C ARG A 147 -14.66 10.10 -4.56
N ALA A 148 -14.61 8.85 -4.99
CA ALA A 148 -15.82 8.02 -5.09
C ALA A 148 -16.33 7.63 -3.70
N GLU A 149 -17.55 7.15 -3.66
CA GLU A 149 -18.29 6.79 -2.46
C GLU A 149 -17.53 5.71 -1.65
N ASP A 150 -17.73 5.68 -0.33
CA ASP A 150 -16.99 4.81 0.59
C ASP A 150 -17.12 3.31 0.27
N TYR A 151 -18.22 2.90 -0.34
CA TYR A 151 -18.40 1.50 -0.73
C TYR A 151 -17.55 1.07 -1.93
N HIS A 152 -16.95 2.02 -2.66
CA HIS A 152 -16.00 1.74 -3.74
C HIS A 152 -14.56 1.62 -3.25
N GLN A 153 -14.20 2.28 -2.16
CA GLN A 153 -12.84 2.24 -1.63
C GLN A 153 -12.48 0.85 -1.10
N ASP A 154 -11.27 0.37 -1.34
CA ASP A 154 -10.78 -0.97 -0.93
C ASP A 154 -11.73 -2.13 -1.37
N TYR A 155 -12.46 -1.96 -2.47
CA TYR A 155 -13.54 -2.90 -2.81
C TYR A 155 -13.03 -4.34 -2.97
N LEU A 156 -11.97 -4.58 -3.74
CA LEU A 156 -11.43 -5.93 -3.95
C LEU A 156 -10.71 -6.49 -2.73
N ARG A 157 -10.25 -5.64 -1.82
CA ARG A 157 -9.70 -6.08 -0.53
C ARG A 157 -10.81 -6.62 0.37
N ARG A 158 -11.96 -5.93 0.42
CA ARG A 158 -13.14 -6.35 1.19
C ARG A 158 -13.91 -7.49 0.51
N ASN A 159 -13.81 -7.61 -0.82
CA ASN A 159 -14.51 -8.59 -1.65
C ASN A 159 -13.51 -9.33 -2.57
N PRO A 160 -12.70 -10.28 -2.05
CA PRO A 160 -11.65 -10.93 -2.84
C PRO A 160 -12.15 -11.73 -4.06
N GLY A 161 -13.44 -12.10 -4.10
CA GLY A 161 -14.11 -12.74 -5.24
C GLY A 161 -14.88 -11.77 -6.15
N GLY A 162 -14.74 -10.47 -5.94
CA GLY A 162 -15.38 -9.42 -6.75
C GLY A 162 -14.91 -9.44 -8.19
N TYR A 163 -15.72 -8.85 -9.08
CA TYR A 163 -15.34 -8.70 -10.48
C TYR A 163 -14.10 -7.82 -10.64
N CYS A 164 -13.15 -8.28 -11.45
CA CYS A 164 -11.97 -7.53 -11.85
C CYS A 164 -11.54 -7.94 -13.26
N HIS A 165 -11.21 -6.97 -14.12
CA HIS A 165 -10.65 -7.22 -15.44
C HIS A 165 -9.16 -7.58 -15.40
N ILE A 166 -8.47 -7.25 -14.28
CA ILE A 166 -7.04 -7.58 -14.05
C ILE A 166 -6.96 -8.93 -13.34
N SER A 167 -6.09 -9.81 -13.83
CA SER A 167 -5.87 -11.12 -13.21
C SER A 167 -5.29 -10.98 -11.80
N PRO A 168 -5.79 -11.74 -10.80
CA PRO A 168 -5.20 -11.75 -9.46
C PRO A 168 -3.70 -12.07 -9.40
N ALA A 169 -3.17 -12.85 -10.36
CA ALA A 169 -1.75 -13.14 -10.46
C ALA A 169 -0.91 -11.88 -10.71
N VAL A 170 -1.44 -10.89 -11.44
CA VAL A 170 -0.75 -9.62 -11.70
C VAL A 170 -0.51 -8.86 -10.41
N PHE A 171 -1.48 -8.82 -9.51
CA PHE A 171 -1.33 -8.13 -8.21
C PHE A 171 -0.20 -8.74 -7.36
N ALA A 172 -0.03 -10.08 -7.43
CA ALA A 172 1.04 -10.76 -6.73
C ALA A 172 2.41 -10.50 -7.36
N ASP A 173 2.46 -10.37 -8.69
CA ASP A 173 3.71 -10.32 -9.45
C ASP A 173 4.09 -8.89 -9.90
N ILE A 174 3.28 -7.87 -9.61
CA ILE A 174 3.46 -6.53 -10.19
C ILE A 174 4.85 -5.94 -9.90
N ASN A 175 5.40 -6.14 -8.72
CA ASN A 175 6.72 -5.63 -8.38
C ASN A 175 7.82 -6.31 -9.21
N HIS A 176 7.69 -7.61 -9.52
CA HIS A 176 8.57 -8.32 -10.44
C HIS A 176 8.41 -7.79 -11.88
N ILE A 177 7.17 -7.61 -12.34
CA ILE A 177 6.82 -7.11 -13.68
C ILE A 177 7.46 -5.74 -13.94
N ILE A 178 7.43 -4.84 -12.95
CA ILE A 178 8.05 -3.51 -13.09
C ILE A 178 9.57 -3.51 -12.85
N GLY A 179 10.17 -4.68 -12.56
CA GLY A 179 11.60 -4.82 -12.28
C GLY A 179 11.99 -4.41 -10.87
N ARG A 180 11.02 -4.41 -9.96
CA ARG A 180 11.16 -4.17 -8.52
C ARG A 180 10.92 -5.47 -7.79
N ASP A 181 11.86 -6.42 -7.90
CA ASP A 181 11.80 -7.68 -7.16
C ASP A 181 11.76 -7.37 -5.66
N ALA A 182 10.56 -7.33 -5.10
CA ALA A 182 10.43 -7.40 -3.67
C ALA A 182 10.91 -8.79 -3.24
N PRO A 183 11.64 -8.90 -2.12
CA PRO A 183 11.96 -10.20 -1.57
C PRO A 183 10.67 -11.01 -1.43
N VAL A 184 10.66 -12.22 -1.99
CA VAL A 184 9.50 -13.14 -1.90
C VAL A 184 9.47 -13.65 -0.46
N TYR A 185 8.58 -13.07 0.35
CA TYR A 185 8.37 -13.52 1.71
C TYR A 185 7.49 -14.77 1.70
N THR A 186 8.11 -15.93 1.85
CA THR A 186 7.38 -17.22 1.92
C THR A 186 7.43 -17.77 3.33
N LYS A 187 6.29 -18.25 3.82
CA LYS A 187 6.24 -18.94 5.10
C LYS A 187 6.92 -20.32 4.97
N PRO A 188 7.96 -20.60 5.78
CA PRO A 188 8.54 -21.93 5.83
C PRO A 188 7.57 -22.99 6.35
N SER A 189 7.89 -24.26 6.16
CA SER A 189 7.11 -25.37 6.75
C SER A 189 7.14 -25.33 8.29
N ASP A 190 6.14 -25.93 8.91
CA ASP A 190 6.10 -25.99 10.38
C ASP A 190 7.30 -26.72 10.99
N GLU A 191 7.90 -27.69 10.27
CA GLU A 191 9.10 -28.38 10.69
C GLU A 191 10.31 -27.43 10.70
N GLU A 192 10.53 -26.68 9.62
CA GLU A 192 11.59 -25.68 9.54
C GLU A 192 11.41 -24.55 10.57
N LEU A 193 10.16 -24.15 10.84
CA LEU A 193 9.87 -23.14 11.86
C LEU A 193 10.19 -23.64 13.27
N ARG A 194 9.96 -24.93 13.58
CA ARG A 194 10.31 -25.52 14.88
C ARG A 194 11.83 -25.56 15.10
N ASP A 195 12.61 -25.75 14.03
CA ASP A 195 14.06 -25.77 14.11
C ASP A 195 14.68 -24.36 14.22
N ARG A 196 14.00 -23.35 13.64
CA ARG A 196 14.50 -21.98 13.59
C ARG A 196 14.06 -21.10 14.75
N LEU A 197 12.84 -21.27 15.23
CA LEU A 197 12.22 -20.40 16.23
C LEU A 197 12.41 -21.00 17.64
N SER A 198 12.56 -20.12 18.62
CA SER A 198 12.43 -20.54 20.03
C SER A 198 10.99 -20.97 20.32
N ASP A 199 10.79 -21.73 21.40
CA ASP A 199 9.46 -22.17 21.84
C ASP A 199 8.46 -21.01 21.98
N VAL A 200 8.92 -19.86 22.52
CA VAL A 200 8.09 -18.67 22.69
C VAL A 200 7.74 -18.03 21.34
N GLN A 201 8.72 -17.90 20.44
CA GLN A 201 8.46 -17.36 19.09
C GLN A 201 7.48 -18.25 18.32
N PHE A 202 7.67 -19.56 18.38
CA PHE A 202 6.77 -20.51 17.72
C PHE A 202 5.36 -20.45 18.31
N ALA A 203 5.23 -20.46 19.65
CA ALA A 203 3.94 -20.37 20.33
C ALA A 203 3.20 -19.06 20.00
N VAL A 204 3.92 -17.92 19.97
CA VAL A 204 3.33 -16.61 19.65
C VAL A 204 2.91 -16.59 18.18
N THR A 205 3.82 -16.85 17.25
CA THR A 205 3.57 -16.66 15.82
C THR A 205 2.60 -17.68 15.23
N GLN A 206 2.65 -18.95 15.68
CA GLN A 206 1.85 -20.05 15.10
C GLN A 206 0.59 -20.41 15.91
N HIS A 207 0.57 -20.15 17.21
CA HIS A 207 -0.54 -20.55 18.09
C HIS A 207 -1.26 -19.36 18.76
N GLY A 208 -0.91 -18.12 18.41
CA GLY A 208 -1.57 -16.93 18.97
C GLY A 208 -1.32 -16.72 20.47
N ALA A 209 -0.21 -17.24 21.01
CA ALA A 209 0.17 -16.99 22.38
C ALA A 209 0.63 -15.53 22.56
N THR A 210 0.67 -15.06 23.81
CA THR A 210 1.19 -13.73 24.16
C THR A 210 2.38 -13.89 25.10
N GLU A 211 3.50 -13.25 24.79
CA GLU A 211 4.66 -13.19 25.69
C GLU A 211 4.34 -12.38 26.96
N ARG A 212 5.08 -12.63 28.03
CA ARG A 212 4.86 -11.92 29.29
C ARG A 212 5.25 -10.44 29.13
N ALA A 213 4.41 -9.53 29.63
CA ALA A 213 4.66 -8.09 29.62
C ALA A 213 6.02 -7.73 30.27
N PHE A 214 6.71 -6.74 29.72
CA PHE A 214 8.00 -6.23 30.20
C PHE A 214 9.19 -7.23 30.12
N THR A 215 9.02 -8.38 29.44
CA THR A 215 10.08 -9.38 29.29
C THR A 215 10.59 -9.52 27.86
N GLY A 216 9.85 -9.02 26.88
CA GLY A 216 10.21 -9.07 25.47
C GLY A 216 11.43 -8.20 25.15
N LYS A 217 12.18 -8.56 24.11
CA LYS A 217 13.44 -7.90 23.75
C LYS A 217 13.30 -6.43 23.36
N TYR A 218 12.14 -6.05 22.81
CA TYR A 218 11.97 -4.76 22.14
C TYR A 218 10.97 -3.81 22.82
N TRP A 219 10.40 -4.16 23.98
CA TRP A 219 9.35 -3.36 24.60
C TRP A 219 9.80 -1.92 24.90
N ASN A 220 11.06 -1.69 25.27
CA ASN A 220 11.63 -0.38 25.58
C ASN A 220 12.82 0.02 24.68
N SER A 221 13.05 -0.69 23.55
CA SER A 221 14.11 -0.34 22.59
C SER A 221 13.76 0.93 21.86
N ALA A 222 14.73 1.85 21.71
CA ALA A 222 14.64 3.09 20.92
C ALA A 222 15.69 3.13 19.79
N GLU A 223 16.30 2.01 19.45
CA GLU A 223 17.32 1.92 18.40
C GLU A 223 16.67 2.17 17.02
N LYS A 224 17.37 2.93 16.14
CA LYS A 224 16.93 3.24 14.79
C LYS A 224 17.05 2.01 13.88
N GLY A 225 15.94 1.62 13.25
CA GLY A 225 15.87 0.47 12.35
C GLY A 225 14.43 0.06 12.04
N ILE A 226 14.27 -1.13 11.47
CA ILE A 226 12.97 -1.71 11.18
C ILE A 226 12.74 -3.00 11.97
N TYR A 227 11.47 -3.34 12.14
CA TYR A 227 11.02 -4.60 12.74
C TYR A 227 10.39 -5.46 11.65
N VAL A 228 10.89 -6.67 11.48
CA VAL A 228 10.43 -7.63 10.47
C VAL A 228 9.76 -8.82 11.14
N ASP A 229 8.91 -9.54 10.41
CA ASP A 229 8.33 -10.81 10.86
C ASP A 229 9.46 -11.84 11.07
N VAL A 230 9.59 -12.39 12.27
CA VAL A 230 10.61 -13.40 12.59
C VAL A 230 10.48 -14.67 11.76
N VAL A 231 9.29 -14.92 11.20
CA VAL A 231 8.97 -16.11 10.36
C VAL A 231 9.47 -15.93 8.93
N THR A 232 9.16 -14.78 8.31
CA THR A 232 9.39 -14.57 6.87
C THR A 232 10.46 -13.53 6.57
N GLY A 233 10.79 -12.65 7.52
CA GLY A 233 11.63 -11.48 7.27
C GLY A 233 10.85 -10.30 6.65
N GLU A 234 9.53 -10.38 6.52
CA GLU A 234 8.69 -9.30 5.99
C GLU A 234 8.79 -8.02 6.85
N PRO A 235 9.09 -6.84 6.26
CA PRO A 235 9.09 -5.58 7.01
C PRO A 235 7.69 -5.21 7.50
N LEU A 236 7.57 -4.97 8.81
CA LEU A 236 6.27 -4.74 9.46
C LEU A 236 6.15 -3.35 10.06
N PHE A 237 7.16 -2.92 10.84
CA PHE A 237 7.12 -1.66 11.58
C PHE A 237 8.45 -0.92 11.53
N SER A 238 8.39 0.39 11.72
CA SER A 238 9.55 1.28 11.79
C SER A 238 9.81 1.73 13.23
N SER A 239 11.08 1.96 13.58
CA SER A 239 11.44 2.61 14.84
C SER A 239 10.92 4.05 14.93
N THR A 240 10.66 4.73 13.81
CA THR A 240 10.08 6.07 13.78
C THR A 240 8.61 6.11 14.20
N ASP A 241 7.90 5.00 14.02
CA ASP A 241 6.51 4.84 14.43
C ASP A 241 6.37 4.21 15.82
N LYS A 242 7.50 3.78 16.42
CA LYS A 242 7.53 3.22 17.77
C LYS A 242 7.50 4.33 18.82
N TYR A 243 6.71 4.16 19.85
CA TYR A 243 6.63 5.10 20.96
C TYR A 243 6.65 4.38 22.33
N PRO A 244 7.06 5.08 23.40
CA PRO A 244 6.99 4.53 24.76
C PRO A 244 5.55 4.33 25.19
N SER A 245 5.22 3.13 25.67
CA SER A 245 3.90 2.79 26.20
C SER A 245 4.03 2.02 27.51
N SER A 246 3.07 2.23 28.40
CA SER A 246 3.02 1.56 29.70
C SER A 246 2.58 0.10 29.64
N CYS A 247 2.18 -0.41 28.47
CA CYS A 247 1.60 -1.74 28.31
C CYS A 247 2.62 -2.90 28.48
N GLY A 248 3.91 -2.64 28.32
CA GLY A 248 4.98 -3.66 28.48
C GLY A 248 5.29 -4.49 27.22
N TRP A 249 4.77 -4.08 26.06
CA TRP A 249 5.08 -4.62 24.74
C TRP A 249 5.49 -3.48 23.78
N PRO A 250 6.23 -3.79 22.69
CA PRO A 250 6.47 -2.82 21.62
C PRO A 250 5.17 -2.21 21.13
N SER A 251 5.11 -0.89 21.08
CA SER A 251 3.93 -0.14 20.65
C SER A 251 4.27 0.77 19.47
N PHE A 252 3.46 0.67 18.40
CA PHE A 252 3.65 1.44 17.16
C PHE A 252 2.38 2.20 16.81
N THR A 253 2.53 3.32 16.11
CA THR A 253 1.42 4.16 15.64
C THR A 253 0.84 3.66 14.32
N SER A 254 1.68 3.01 13.49
CA SER A 254 1.29 2.47 12.17
C SER A 254 2.25 1.37 11.73
N PRO A 255 1.84 0.44 10.84
CA PRO A 255 2.75 -0.43 10.12
C PRO A 255 3.52 0.35 9.05
N LEU A 256 4.67 -0.18 8.59
CA LEU A 256 5.50 0.37 7.52
C LEU A 256 4.73 0.54 6.20
N LYS A 257 3.82 -0.41 5.92
CA LYS A 257 2.86 -0.36 4.83
C LYS A 257 1.49 -0.75 5.37
N SER A 258 0.44 -0.12 4.87
CA SER A 258 -0.93 -0.41 5.28
C SER A 258 -1.31 -1.88 5.07
N ASP A 259 -0.72 -2.53 4.07
CA ASP A 259 -0.95 -3.91 3.69
C ASP A 259 0.06 -4.93 4.26
N ALA A 260 1.06 -4.49 5.04
CA ALA A 260 2.01 -5.40 5.72
C ALA A 260 1.32 -6.26 6.78
N VAL A 261 0.16 -5.83 7.26
CA VAL A 261 -0.59 -6.54 8.30
C VAL A 261 -2.02 -6.82 7.88
N LEU A 262 -2.56 -7.93 8.41
CA LEU A 262 -3.96 -8.32 8.25
C LEU A 262 -4.67 -8.19 9.60
N TYR A 263 -5.96 -7.87 9.55
CA TYR A 263 -6.79 -7.66 10.73
C TYR A 263 -7.85 -8.77 10.84
N ARG A 264 -8.07 -9.27 12.06
CA ARG A 264 -9.08 -10.30 12.34
C ARG A 264 -9.76 -10.01 13.68
N ASP A 265 -11.08 -10.15 13.72
CA ASP A 265 -11.82 -10.09 14.98
C ASP A 265 -11.35 -11.20 15.93
N ASP A 266 -11.00 -10.83 17.16
CA ASP A 266 -10.62 -11.75 18.23
C ASP A 266 -11.54 -11.58 19.43
N LYS A 267 -12.40 -12.58 19.64
CA LYS A 267 -13.34 -12.65 20.77
C LYS A 267 -12.90 -13.63 21.85
N SER A 268 -11.63 -14.07 21.80
CA SER A 268 -11.08 -14.98 22.80
C SER A 268 -11.05 -14.35 24.19
N TYR A 269 -11.10 -15.18 25.23
CA TYR A 269 -11.07 -14.78 26.63
C TYR A 269 -12.17 -13.78 27.04
N GLY A 270 -13.29 -13.68 26.29
CA GLY A 270 -14.37 -12.75 26.54
C GLY A 270 -14.04 -11.28 26.28
N MET A 271 -12.95 -11.01 25.56
CA MET A 271 -12.53 -9.68 25.10
C MET A 271 -12.97 -9.46 23.65
N ASP A 272 -13.26 -8.21 23.32
CA ASP A 272 -13.54 -7.80 21.93
C ASP A 272 -12.33 -6.98 21.44
N ARG A 273 -11.50 -7.60 20.58
CA ARG A 273 -10.23 -7.05 20.11
C ARG A 273 -10.07 -7.29 18.62
N VAL A 274 -9.12 -6.58 18.02
CA VAL A 274 -8.70 -6.79 16.63
C VAL A 274 -7.28 -7.36 16.64
N GLU A 275 -7.16 -8.64 16.25
CA GLU A 275 -5.87 -9.32 16.07
C GLU A 275 -5.14 -8.73 14.87
N VAL A 276 -3.83 -8.55 15.01
CA VAL A 276 -2.91 -8.15 13.94
C VAL A 276 -2.03 -9.34 13.57
N LYS A 277 -2.01 -9.69 12.29
CA LYS A 277 -1.18 -10.78 11.73
C LYS A 277 -0.29 -10.24 10.61
N SER A 278 0.90 -10.83 10.41
CA SER A 278 1.71 -10.54 9.22
C SER A 278 1.04 -11.07 7.95
N ARG A 279 1.23 -10.36 6.83
CA ARG A 279 0.57 -10.69 5.57
C ARG A 279 1.04 -12.03 4.99
N TYR A 280 2.34 -12.22 4.84
CA TYR A 280 2.90 -13.39 4.17
C TYR A 280 3.15 -14.56 5.13
N GLY A 281 3.57 -14.28 6.36
CA GLY A 281 3.79 -15.30 7.38
C GLY A 281 2.50 -15.83 8.01
N GLY A 282 1.44 -15.00 8.01
CA GLY A 282 0.23 -15.27 8.79
C GLY A 282 0.53 -15.35 10.30
N SER A 283 1.67 -14.82 10.73
CA SER A 283 2.13 -14.82 12.12
C SER A 283 1.22 -13.99 12.98
N HIS A 284 0.79 -14.52 14.12
CA HIS A 284 0.17 -13.67 15.13
C HIS A 284 1.20 -12.67 15.65
N LEU A 285 0.91 -11.37 15.49
CA LEU A 285 1.79 -10.30 15.94
C LEU A 285 1.34 -9.73 17.29
N GLY A 286 0.06 -9.52 17.46
CA GLY A 286 -0.54 -8.89 18.61
C GLY A 286 -1.92 -8.35 18.29
N HIS A 287 -2.26 -7.16 18.81
CA HIS A 287 -3.57 -6.52 18.63
C HIS A 287 -3.44 -5.04 18.35
N VAL A 288 -4.41 -4.47 17.66
CA VAL A 288 -4.55 -3.01 17.49
C VAL A 288 -5.66 -2.49 18.39
N PHE A 289 -5.41 -1.32 18.98
CA PHE A 289 -6.32 -0.60 19.88
C PHE A 289 -6.53 0.81 19.35
N TYR A 290 -7.78 1.27 19.39
CA TYR A 290 -8.18 2.60 18.97
C TYR A 290 -8.49 3.49 20.19
N ASN A 291 -8.39 4.80 20.01
CA ASN A 291 -8.59 5.79 21.06
C ASN A 291 -7.63 5.61 22.26
N ASP A 292 -6.40 5.16 22.00
CA ASP A 292 -5.38 5.00 23.04
C ASP A 292 -4.79 6.38 23.39
N PRO A 293 -4.88 6.82 24.67
CA PRO A 293 -4.42 8.14 25.06
C PRO A 293 -2.90 8.27 25.13
N GLU A 294 -2.14 7.18 25.16
CA GLU A 294 -0.68 7.19 25.12
C GLU A 294 -0.14 7.30 23.69
N SER A 295 -0.98 6.98 22.69
CA SER A 295 -0.56 7.01 21.29
C SER A 295 -0.64 8.42 20.69
N PRO A 296 0.40 8.86 19.95
CA PRO A 296 0.41 10.16 19.28
C PRO A 296 -0.76 10.40 18.30
N ASN A 297 -1.28 9.34 17.68
CA ASN A 297 -2.39 9.40 16.73
C ASN A 297 -3.66 8.67 17.20
N GLY A 298 -3.70 8.24 18.46
CA GLY A 298 -4.83 7.51 19.03
C GLY A 298 -4.89 6.03 18.65
N VAL A 299 -3.97 5.52 17.84
CA VAL A 299 -3.93 4.11 17.43
C VAL A 299 -2.70 3.43 18.00
N ARG A 300 -2.87 2.30 18.66
CA ARG A 300 -1.77 1.50 19.20
C ARG A 300 -1.75 0.08 18.63
N TYR A 301 -0.70 -0.23 17.90
CA TYR A 301 -0.32 -1.60 17.56
C TYR A 301 0.53 -2.14 18.71
N CYS A 302 -0.07 -3.00 19.54
CA CYS A 302 0.58 -3.65 20.68
C CYS A 302 1.09 -5.02 20.22
N ILE A 303 2.39 -5.12 19.99
CA ILE A 303 3.00 -6.24 19.26
C ILE A 303 3.94 -7.04 20.16
N ASN A 304 3.91 -8.39 20.06
CA ASN A 304 4.83 -9.25 20.78
C ASN A 304 6.25 -9.09 20.23
N SER A 305 7.24 -8.87 21.08
CA SER A 305 8.66 -8.90 20.68
C SER A 305 9.04 -10.24 20.07
N ALA A 306 8.43 -11.31 20.54
CA ALA A 306 8.70 -12.66 20.06
C ALA A 306 8.27 -12.90 18.59
N SER A 307 7.35 -12.10 18.06
CA SER A 307 6.96 -12.16 16.65
C SER A 307 7.85 -11.33 15.72
N LEU A 308 8.78 -10.57 16.29
CA LEU A 308 9.61 -9.61 15.57
C LEU A 308 11.09 -9.99 15.59
N GLU A 309 11.78 -9.64 14.50
CA GLU A 309 13.22 -9.46 14.47
C GLU A 309 13.53 -7.99 14.16
N PHE A 310 14.50 -7.40 14.89
CA PHE A 310 14.93 -6.03 14.68
C PHE A 310 16.15 -5.99 13.78
N ILE A 311 16.09 -5.16 12.73
CA ILE A 311 17.18 -4.91 11.79
C ILE A 311 17.70 -3.49 12.05
N PRO A 312 18.90 -3.32 12.62
CA PRO A 312 19.49 -2.00 12.86
C PRO A 312 19.70 -1.24 11.55
N TYR A 313 19.58 0.09 11.60
CA TYR A 313 19.81 0.97 10.46
C TYR A 313 21.13 0.70 9.72
N ALA A 314 22.21 0.43 10.47
CA ALA A 314 23.54 0.15 9.89
C ALA A 314 23.59 -1.16 9.09
N GLU A 315 22.70 -2.11 9.38
CA GLU A 315 22.67 -3.44 8.76
C GLU A 315 21.66 -3.54 7.59
N LEU A 316 20.84 -2.53 7.35
CA LEU A 316 19.76 -2.59 6.37
C LEU A 316 20.26 -2.97 4.96
N ASP A 317 21.35 -2.35 4.46
CA ASP A 317 21.87 -2.68 3.12
C ASP A 317 22.39 -4.10 3.05
N SER A 318 23.17 -4.51 4.05
CA SER A 318 23.80 -5.84 4.07
C SER A 318 22.80 -6.98 4.24
N ARG A 319 21.61 -6.68 4.80
CA ARG A 319 20.53 -7.63 5.01
C ARG A 319 19.42 -7.56 3.96
N GLY A 320 19.59 -6.73 2.92
CA GLY A 320 18.64 -6.62 1.82
C GLY A 320 17.44 -5.69 2.07
N TYR A 321 17.51 -4.84 3.11
CA TYR A 321 16.46 -3.89 3.48
C TYR A 321 16.86 -2.44 3.22
N GLY A 322 17.85 -2.18 2.36
CA GLY A 322 18.43 -0.86 2.11
C GLY A 322 17.40 0.19 1.65
N GLU A 323 16.35 -0.24 0.96
CA GLU A 323 15.25 0.62 0.51
C GLU A 323 14.56 1.36 1.68
N TRP A 324 14.49 0.74 2.87
CA TRP A 324 13.85 1.29 4.05
C TRP A 324 14.65 2.37 4.78
N LYS A 325 15.93 2.57 4.43
CA LYS A 325 16.74 3.66 5.00
C LYS A 325 16.09 5.01 4.77
N LYS A 326 15.53 5.22 3.58
CA LYS A 326 14.90 6.47 3.20
C LYS A 326 13.70 6.80 4.10
N VAL A 327 12.88 5.79 4.42
CA VAL A 327 11.73 5.95 5.32
C VAL A 327 12.19 6.35 6.73
N LEU A 328 13.31 5.75 7.18
CA LEU A 328 13.89 6.05 8.50
C LEU A 328 14.60 7.40 8.56
N ASP A 329 15.08 7.93 7.43
CA ASP A 329 15.78 9.21 7.35
C ASP A 329 14.81 10.39 7.28
N LEU A 330 13.54 10.14 6.97
CA LEU A 330 12.47 11.10 7.17
C LEU A 330 12.25 11.26 8.69
N GLU A 331 13.03 12.15 9.34
CA GLU A 331 12.68 12.62 10.67
C GLU A 331 11.31 13.30 10.54
N LYS A 332 10.28 12.72 11.14
CA LYS A 332 9.03 13.44 11.36
C LYS A 332 9.42 14.62 12.24
N GLU A 333 9.53 15.80 11.66
CA GLU A 333 9.63 17.03 12.44
C GLU A 333 8.44 17.07 13.41
N LYS A 334 8.76 17.03 14.70
CA LYS A 334 7.79 17.07 15.79
C LYS A 334 7.17 18.44 15.91
#